data_ac2a1ef535b5c7029ae86cd12738ea40
#
_entry.id   ac2a1ef535b5c7029ae86cd12738ea40
#
_cell.length_a   1.000
_cell.length_b   1.000
_cell.length_c   1.000
_cell.angle_alpha   90.00
_cell.angle_beta   90.00
_cell.angle_gamma   90.00
#
_symmetry.space_group_name_H-M   'P 1'
#
loop_
_entity.id
_entity.type
_entity.pdbx_description
1 polymer ?
#
loop_
_entity_poly.entity_id
_entity_poly.type
_entity_poly.pdbx_seq_one_letter_code
_entity_poly.pdbx_strand_id
1 'polypeptide(L)'
;VKFIKNFRSAEEAGRILNDFRQRAAAKGYELHLSSHCKNIPGYHSKDRKEYNDTLAALGLDGLFIYGGYMPKCEDWPKVEYSEYTDYSIEVMKSDTELSDIPVSTAVSTGWDSSPRTVQSEIYEESAGWPYCPVTVNNTPEAVEVFFKKMKEYIDSGKSTARYLTLATWNEWTEGNF
;
A
#
# COMPACT_ATOMS: atom_id res chain seq x y z
N VAL A 1 -3.06 10.40 3.51
CA VAL A 1 -2.25 11.13 4.54
C VAL A 1 -2.67 12.60 4.61
N LYS A 2 -2.76 13.29 3.48
CA LYS A 2 -3.18 14.73 3.49
C LYS A 2 -4.63 14.91 3.96
N PHE A 3 -5.51 13.97 3.67
CA PHE A 3 -6.92 14.06 4.06
C PHE A 3 -7.09 14.06 5.59
N ILE A 4 -6.54 13.06 6.29
CA ILE A 4 -6.64 12.97 7.75
C ILE A 4 -5.92 14.13 8.43
N LYS A 5 -4.79 14.60 7.89
CA LYS A 5 -4.05 15.75 8.43
C LYS A 5 -4.82 17.09 8.41
N ASN A 6 -5.87 17.17 7.58
CA ASN A 6 -6.71 18.36 7.48
C ASN A 6 -7.88 18.37 8.48
N PHE A 7 -8.09 17.26 9.21
CA PHE A 7 -9.12 17.14 10.24
C PHE A 7 -8.50 17.23 11.63
N ARG A 8 -9.32 17.70 12.58
CA ARG A 8 -8.89 17.84 13.98
C ARG A 8 -8.79 16.50 14.70
N SER A 9 -9.57 15.51 14.24
CA SER A 9 -9.55 14.15 14.77
C SER A 9 -10.08 13.12 13.77
N ALA A 10 -9.90 11.84 14.08
CA ALA A 10 -10.45 10.73 13.31
C ALA A 10 -11.99 10.72 13.35
N GLU A 11 -12.59 11.10 14.48
CA GLU A 11 -14.04 11.19 14.65
C GLU A 11 -14.66 12.31 13.79
N GLU A 12 -13.96 13.45 13.63
CA GLU A 12 -14.41 14.51 12.73
C GLU A 12 -14.39 14.02 11.27
N ALA A 13 -13.32 13.37 10.86
CA ALA A 13 -13.20 12.78 9.53
C ALA A 13 -14.28 11.71 9.30
N GLY A 14 -14.50 10.85 10.28
CA GLY A 14 -15.51 9.79 10.24
C GLY A 14 -16.94 10.33 10.08
N ARG A 15 -17.28 11.43 10.77
CA ARG A 15 -18.59 12.09 10.59
C ARG A 15 -18.80 12.56 9.15
N ILE A 16 -17.76 13.13 8.53
CA ILE A 16 -17.83 13.60 7.15
C ILE A 16 -17.96 12.43 6.17
N LEU A 17 -17.18 11.36 6.38
CA LEU A 17 -17.27 10.13 5.57
C LEU A 17 -18.66 9.49 5.70
N ASN A 18 -19.23 9.48 6.91
CA ASN A 18 -20.58 8.97 7.12
C ASN A 18 -21.67 9.84 6.45
N ASP A 19 -21.57 11.18 6.51
CA ASP A 19 -22.47 12.08 5.77
C ASP A 19 -22.39 11.82 4.24
N PHE A 20 -21.17 11.62 3.73
CA PHE A 20 -20.98 11.27 2.33
C PHE A 20 -21.66 9.94 1.99
N ARG A 21 -21.49 8.91 2.83
CA ARG A 21 -22.14 7.61 2.69
C ARG A 21 -23.67 7.73 2.68
N GLN A 22 -24.24 8.50 3.61
CA GLN A 22 -25.68 8.72 3.68
C GLN A 22 -26.23 9.42 2.45
N ARG A 23 -25.53 10.43 1.93
CA ARG A 23 -25.91 11.14 0.71
C ARG A 23 -25.87 10.23 -0.54
N ALA A 24 -24.91 9.33 -0.61
CA ALA A 24 -24.84 8.34 -1.68
C ALA A 24 -25.99 7.34 -1.57
N ALA A 25 -26.27 6.84 -0.37
CA ALA A 25 -27.35 5.91 -0.10
C ALA A 25 -28.72 6.52 -0.47
N ALA A 26 -28.95 7.80 -0.18
CA ALA A 26 -30.15 8.51 -0.59
C ALA A 26 -30.36 8.60 -2.10
N LYS A 27 -29.30 8.34 -2.90
CA LYS A 27 -29.31 8.25 -4.35
C LYS A 27 -29.28 6.81 -4.87
N GLY A 28 -29.37 5.81 -3.99
CA GLY A 28 -29.35 4.39 -4.34
C GLY A 28 -27.96 3.79 -4.51
N TYR A 29 -26.89 4.46 -4.05
CA TYR A 29 -25.52 3.94 -4.12
C TYR A 29 -25.07 3.41 -2.77
N GLU A 30 -24.49 2.21 -2.77
CA GLU A 30 -23.75 1.67 -1.65
C GLU A 30 -22.26 1.99 -1.83
N LEU A 31 -21.64 2.61 -0.81
CA LEU A 31 -20.22 2.98 -0.86
C LEU A 31 -19.37 2.03 -0.04
N HIS A 32 -18.29 1.55 -0.64
CA HIS A 32 -17.19 0.90 0.05
C HIS A 32 -16.04 1.91 0.18
N LEU A 33 -15.74 2.33 1.41
CA LEU A 33 -14.72 3.33 1.71
C LEU A 33 -13.44 2.64 2.18
N SER A 34 -12.36 2.84 1.44
CA SER A 34 -11.06 2.27 1.76
C SER A 34 -9.98 3.34 1.92
N SER A 35 -8.96 3.05 2.70
CA SER A 35 -7.76 3.87 2.85
C SER A 35 -6.51 3.03 2.66
N HIS A 36 -5.40 3.69 2.34
CA HIS A 36 -4.10 3.03 2.33
C HIS A 36 -3.65 2.72 3.77
N CYS A 37 -3.16 1.49 4.03
CA CYS A 37 -2.76 1.01 5.36
C CYS A 37 -1.82 1.98 6.09
N LYS A 38 -0.76 2.44 5.41
CA LYS A 38 0.28 3.33 5.99
C LYS A 38 -0.23 4.71 6.42
N ASN A 39 -1.44 5.09 6.00
CA ASN A 39 -1.99 6.41 6.28
C ASN A 39 -2.74 6.48 7.60
N ILE A 40 -2.91 5.37 8.28
CA ILE A 40 -3.66 5.24 9.52
C ILE A 40 -2.70 5.42 10.71
N PRO A 41 -3.00 6.28 11.69
CA PRO A 41 -2.28 6.35 12.96
C PRO A 41 -2.13 4.97 13.61
N GLY A 42 -1.03 4.76 14.30
CA GLY A 42 -0.69 3.44 14.87
C GLY A 42 0.02 2.48 13.90
N TYR A 43 -0.02 2.72 12.57
CA TYR A 43 0.62 1.84 11.60
C TYR A 43 2.13 1.70 11.81
N HIS A 44 2.85 2.83 11.90
CA HIS A 44 4.32 2.82 11.99
C HIS A 44 4.84 2.39 13.37
N SER A 45 4.08 2.67 14.42
CA SER A 45 4.38 2.20 15.78
C SER A 45 3.98 0.75 15.99
N LYS A 46 3.21 0.16 15.06
CA LYS A 46 2.55 -1.15 15.21
C LYS A 46 1.66 -1.22 16.44
N ASP A 47 1.13 -0.07 16.89
CA ASP A 47 0.14 0.00 17.95
C ASP A 47 -1.23 -0.44 17.41
N ARG A 48 -1.55 -1.72 17.63
CA ARG A 48 -2.79 -2.35 17.16
C ARG A 48 -4.03 -1.64 17.72
N LYS A 49 -3.96 -1.17 18.96
CA LYS A 49 -5.10 -0.50 19.58
C LYS A 49 -5.36 0.86 18.94
N GLU A 50 -4.35 1.71 18.86
CA GLU A 50 -4.45 3.02 18.19
C GLU A 50 -4.91 2.86 16.74
N TYR A 51 -4.35 1.88 16.04
CA TYR A 51 -4.68 1.61 14.64
C TYR A 51 -6.16 1.27 14.46
N ASN A 52 -6.68 0.30 15.20
CA ASN A 52 -8.05 -0.16 15.03
C ASN A 52 -9.08 0.81 15.64
N ASP A 53 -8.75 1.51 16.72
CA ASP A 53 -9.59 2.61 17.23
C ASP A 53 -9.76 3.71 16.17
N THR A 54 -8.68 4.05 15.45
CA THR A 54 -8.74 5.02 14.35
C THR A 54 -9.58 4.51 13.18
N LEU A 55 -9.42 3.24 12.78
CA LEU A 55 -10.24 2.64 11.72
C LEU A 55 -11.72 2.67 12.06
N ALA A 56 -12.07 2.31 13.30
CA ALA A 56 -13.44 2.34 13.79
C ALA A 56 -14.03 3.77 13.80
N ALA A 57 -13.25 4.76 14.26
CA ALA A 57 -13.66 6.17 14.26
C ALA A 57 -13.88 6.71 12.84
N LEU A 58 -13.09 6.28 11.85
CA LEU A 58 -13.23 6.66 10.45
C LEU A 58 -14.41 5.98 9.76
N GLY A 59 -14.86 4.82 10.25
CA GLY A 59 -15.93 4.02 9.64
C GLY A 59 -15.54 3.48 8.27
N LEU A 60 -14.29 3.03 8.11
CA LEU A 60 -13.80 2.42 6.87
C LEU A 60 -14.28 0.97 6.73
N ASP A 61 -14.53 0.55 5.49
CA ASP A 61 -14.95 -0.82 5.16
C ASP A 61 -13.76 -1.71 4.84
N GLY A 62 -12.62 -1.13 4.50
CA GLY A 62 -11.42 -1.88 4.18
C GLY A 62 -10.19 -1.00 4.03
N LEU A 63 -9.07 -1.68 3.85
CA LEU A 63 -7.78 -1.08 3.57
C LEU A 63 -7.23 -1.63 2.26
N PHE A 64 -6.33 -0.89 1.66
CA PHE A 64 -5.58 -1.36 0.50
C PHE A 64 -4.10 -1.06 0.64
N ILE A 65 -3.30 -1.84 -0.08
CA ILE A 65 -1.87 -1.63 -0.26
C ILE A 65 -1.67 -1.09 -1.67
N TYR A 66 -0.95 0.02 -1.82
CA TYR A 66 -0.75 0.68 -3.11
C TYR A 66 0.14 -0.14 -4.04
N GLY A 67 1.23 -0.68 -3.52
CA GLY A 67 2.19 -1.47 -4.28
C GLY A 67 2.92 -2.45 -3.38
N GLY A 68 4.12 -2.84 -3.74
CA GLY A 68 4.98 -3.63 -2.88
C GLY A 68 5.67 -2.78 -1.80
N TYR A 69 6.53 -3.45 -1.06
CA TYR A 69 7.35 -2.85 -0.01
C TYR A 69 8.81 -3.06 -0.33
N MET A 70 9.58 -1.98 -0.33
CA MET A 70 11.01 -2.04 -0.57
C MET A 70 11.73 -2.58 0.67
N PRO A 71 12.51 -3.68 0.57
CA PRO A 71 13.37 -4.12 1.64
C PRO A 71 14.53 -3.14 1.85
N LYS A 72 15.36 -3.40 2.87
CA LYS A 72 16.63 -2.69 3.00
C LYS A 72 17.50 -2.98 1.78
N CYS A 73 18.03 -1.94 1.17
CA CYS A 73 18.91 -2.06 0.01
C CYS A 73 20.35 -2.26 0.49
N GLU A 74 20.94 -3.43 0.23
CA GLU A 74 22.33 -3.73 0.59
C GLU A 74 23.30 -3.36 -0.55
N ASP A 75 22.86 -3.44 -1.82
CA ASP A 75 23.63 -3.08 -3.02
C ASP A 75 23.01 -1.88 -3.73
N TRP A 76 23.20 -0.70 -3.13
CA TRP A 76 22.62 0.54 -3.62
C TRP A 76 22.96 0.83 -5.09
N PRO A 77 21.99 1.20 -5.93
CA PRO A 77 20.55 1.40 -5.64
C PRO A 77 19.68 0.16 -5.98
N LYS A 78 20.26 -1.00 -6.18
CA LYS A 78 19.58 -2.17 -6.77
C LYS A 78 19.00 -3.07 -5.69
N VAL A 79 17.76 -3.51 -5.92
CA VAL A 79 17.10 -4.56 -5.15
C VAL A 79 16.57 -5.60 -6.13
N GLU A 80 16.93 -6.85 -5.93
CA GLU A 80 16.41 -7.95 -6.73
C GLU A 80 14.89 -8.08 -6.58
N TYR A 81 14.18 -8.25 -7.69
CA TYR A 81 12.73 -8.32 -7.68
C TYR A 81 12.20 -9.49 -6.84
N SER A 82 12.94 -10.57 -6.74
CA SER A 82 12.61 -11.70 -5.86
C SER A 82 12.64 -11.31 -4.38
N GLU A 83 13.64 -10.53 -3.94
CA GLU A 83 13.75 -10.02 -2.56
C GLU A 83 12.62 -9.02 -2.26
N TYR A 84 12.37 -8.11 -3.20
CA TYR A 84 11.24 -7.18 -3.13
C TYR A 84 9.90 -7.92 -2.99
N THR A 85 9.71 -8.99 -3.75
CA THR A 85 8.51 -9.83 -3.72
C THR A 85 8.33 -10.49 -2.35
N ASP A 86 9.36 -11.17 -1.87
CA ASP A 86 9.30 -11.93 -0.62
C ASP A 86 9.08 -11.00 0.58
N TYR A 87 9.81 -9.90 0.65
CA TYR A 87 9.63 -8.89 1.68
C TYR A 87 8.23 -8.24 1.62
N SER A 88 7.74 -7.94 0.42
CA SER A 88 6.39 -7.39 0.23
C SER A 88 5.32 -8.31 0.80
N ILE A 89 5.41 -9.61 0.52
CA ILE A 89 4.45 -10.60 1.01
C ILE A 89 4.46 -10.69 2.54
N GLU A 90 5.64 -10.67 3.17
CA GLU A 90 5.75 -10.70 4.62
C GLU A 90 5.14 -9.46 5.28
N VAL A 91 5.42 -8.28 4.74
CA VAL A 91 4.83 -7.04 5.25
C VAL A 91 3.30 -7.03 5.06
N MET A 92 2.80 -7.50 3.91
CA MET A 92 1.36 -7.60 3.65
C MET A 92 0.64 -8.54 4.62
N LYS A 93 1.29 -9.66 5.00
CA LYS A 93 0.78 -10.56 6.05
C LYS A 93 0.69 -9.83 7.39
N SER A 94 1.76 -9.13 7.77
CA SER A 94 1.80 -8.32 9.00
C SER A 94 0.73 -7.21 9.01
N ASP A 95 0.50 -6.56 7.87
CA ASP A 95 -0.54 -5.53 7.76
C ASP A 95 -1.95 -6.11 7.90
N THR A 96 -2.16 -7.33 7.36
CA THR A 96 -3.43 -8.05 7.52
C THR A 96 -3.65 -8.44 9.00
N GLU A 97 -2.61 -8.86 9.70
CA GLU A 97 -2.69 -9.21 11.13
C GLU A 97 -2.88 -7.99 12.04
N LEU A 98 -2.40 -6.81 11.62
CA LEU A 98 -2.55 -5.57 12.38
C LEU A 98 -4.01 -5.07 12.39
N SER A 99 -4.77 -5.32 11.32
CA SER A 99 -6.08 -4.72 11.06
C SER A 99 -7.24 -5.63 11.48
N ASP A 100 -8.28 -5.03 12.07
CA ASP A 100 -9.56 -5.69 12.36
C ASP A 100 -10.54 -5.60 11.19
N ILE A 101 -10.25 -4.80 10.14
CA ILE A 101 -11.05 -4.72 8.91
C ILE A 101 -10.28 -5.30 7.72
N PRO A 102 -10.96 -5.68 6.63
CA PRO A 102 -10.32 -6.31 5.48
C PRO A 102 -9.18 -5.48 4.87
N VAL A 103 -8.06 -6.15 4.58
CA VAL A 103 -6.90 -5.57 3.88
C VAL A 103 -6.75 -6.20 2.52
N SER A 104 -6.85 -5.39 1.47
CA SER A 104 -6.52 -5.80 0.11
C SER A 104 -5.02 -5.82 -0.07
N THR A 105 -4.49 -6.97 -0.45
CA THR A 105 -3.08 -7.15 -0.81
C THR A 105 -2.79 -6.58 -2.20
N ALA A 106 -1.51 -6.50 -2.56
CA ALA A 106 -1.10 -5.94 -3.83
C ALA A 106 -0.06 -6.81 -4.55
N VAL A 107 -0.03 -6.72 -5.87
CA VAL A 107 1.11 -7.11 -6.69
C VAL A 107 1.60 -5.86 -7.42
N SER A 108 2.91 -5.68 -7.49
CA SER A 108 3.55 -4.58 -8.22
C SER A 108 4.52 -5.15 -9.25
N THR A 109 4.62 -4.52 -10.40
CA THR A 109 5.59 -4.88 -11.44
C THR A 109 7.01 -4.43 -11.09
N GLY A 110 7.18 -3.70 -10.01
CA GLY A 110 8.47 -3.21 -9.53
C GLY A 110 8.39 -1.77 -9.05
N TRP A 111 9.54 -1.16 -8.87
CA TRP A 111 9.69 0.23 -8.46
C TRP A 111 10.95 0.84 -9.04
N ASP A 112 10.82 1.97 -9.72
CA ASP A 112 11.93 2.79 -10.18
C ASP A 112 11.53 4.27 -10.23
N SER A 113 11.96 5.05 -9.27
CA SER A 113 11.72 6.51 -9.22
C SER A 113 12.79 7.34 -9.92
N SER A 114 13.78 6.71 -10.56
CA SER A 114 14.86 7.43 -11.25
C SER A 114 14.39 8.42 -12.33
N PRO A 115 13.25 8.19 -13.03
CA PRO A 115 12.73 9.19 -13.97
C PRO A 115 12.32 10.53 -13.33
N ARG A 116 12.16 10.56 -12.00
CA ARG A 116 11.83 11.78 -11.24
C ARG A 116 13.05 12.52 -10.72
N THR A 117 14.25 11.96 -10.88
CA THR A 117 15.50 12.55 -10.39
C THR A 117 16.09 13.54 -11.40
N VAL A 118 17.00 14.38 -10.93
CA VAL A 118 17.76 15.29 -11.80
C VAL A 118 18.95 14.52 -12.36
N GLN A 119 18.99 14.32 -13.68
CA GLN A 119 19.98 13.46 -14.35
C GLN A 119 21.45 13.93 -14.20
N SER A 120 21.68 15.20 -13.88
CA SER A 120 23.00 15.76 -13.62
C SER A 120 23.50 15.54 -12.20
N GLU A 121 22.66 15.01 -11.31
CA GLU A 121 22.98 14.74 -9.92
C GLU A 121 23.43 13.30 -9.70
N ILE A 122 24.22 13.09 -8.66
CA ILE A 122 24.62 11.72 -8.26
C ILE A 122 23.42 11.03 -7.64
N TYR A 123 23.15 9.79 -8.07
CA TYR A 123 22.09 8.97 -7.50
C TYR A 123 22.56 8.37 -6.17
N GLU A 124 22.23 9.02 -5.06
CA GLU A 124 22.67 8.62 -3.73
C GLU A 124 21.53 8.61 -2.71
N GLU A 125 21.61 7.70 -1.75
CA GLU A 125 20.58 7.50 -0.72
C GLU A 125 20.37 8.76 0.15
N SER A 126 21.45 9.48 0.43
CA SER A 126 21.43 10.69 1.27
C SER A 126 20.58 11.82 0.71
N ALA A 127 20.32 11.83 -0.60
CA ALA A 127 19.47 12.83 -1.25
C ALA A 127 17.98 12.64 -0.91
N GLY A 128 17.58 11.46 -0.45
CA GLY A 128 16.18 11.16 -0.13
C GLY A 128 15.28 11.09 -1.38
N TRP A 129 13.96 11.17 -1.21
CA TRP A 129 13.02 11.14 -2.32
C TRP A 129 13.31 12.22 -3.38
N PRO A 130 13.36 11.90 -4.68
CA PRO A 130 13.00 10.61 -5.31
C PRO A 130 14.16 9.61 -5.47
N TYR A 131 15.33 9.84 -4.89
CA TYR A 131 16.48 8.94 -4.93
C TYR A 131 16.24 7.76 -4.00
N CYS A 132 15.58 6.71 -4.53
CA CYS A 132 15.17 5.52 -3.80
C CYS A 132 15.79 4.27 -4.42
N PRO A 133 15.84 3.13 -3.69
CA PRO A 133 16.22 1.87 -4.30
C PRO A 133 15.30 1.54 -5.49
N VAL A 134 15.87 0.91 -6.51
CA VAL A 134 15.17 0.47 -7.71
C VAL A 134 15.15 -1.04 -7.80
N THR A 135 14.03 -1.62 -8.21
CA THR A 135 13.94 -3.05 -8.47
C THR A 135 14.59 -3.40 -9.79
N VAL A 136 15.31 -4.50 -9.80
CA VAL A 136 15.93 -5.06 -11.01
C VAL A 136 15.45 -6.49 -11.24
N ASN A 137 15.58 -6.99 -12.47
CA ASN A 137 15.16 -8.34 -12.86
C ASN A 137 13.66 -8.61 -12.67
N ASN A 138 12.83 -7.58 -12.78
CA ASN A 138 11.37 -7.65 -12.76
C ASN A 138 10.79 -8.11 -14.11
N THR A 139 11.25 -9.28 -14.59
CA THR A 139 10.77 -9.87 -15.84
C THR A 139 9.31 -10.33 -15.73
N PRO A 140 8.59 -10.53 -16.84
CA PRO A 140 7.23 -11.07 -16.83
C PRO A 140 7.12 -12.38 -16.03
N GLU A 141 8.12 -13.27 -16.13
CA GLU A 141 8.17 -14.54 -15.40
C GLU A 141 8.32 -14.32 -13.89
N ALA A 142 9.13 -13.33 -13.47
CA ALA A 142 9.29 -12.97 -12.06
C ALA A 142 7.99 -12.36 -11.50
N VAL A 143 7.32 -11.53 -12.28
CA VAL A 143 6.00 -10.97 -11.91
C VAL A 143 4.96 -12.09 -11.81
N GLU A 144 4.96 -13.08 -12.71
CA GLU A 144 4.09 -14.25 -12.61
C GLU A 144 4.32 -15.03 -11.30
N VAL A 145 5.56 -15.15 -10.84
CA VAL A 145 5.89 -15.78 -9.55
C VAL A 145 5.25 -14.99 -8.40
N PHE A 146 5.29 -13.66 -8.43
CA PHE A 146 4.64 -12.84 -7.41
C PHE A 146 3.12 -13.08 -7.38
N PHE A 147 2.48 -13.10 -8.54
CA PHE A 147 1.05 -13.42 -8.64
C PHE A 147 0.71 -14.79 -8.06
N LYS A 148 1.53 -15.82 -8.37
CA LYS A 148 1.32 -17.18 -7.84
C LYS A 148 1.42 -17.20 -6.32
N LYS A 149 2.44 -16.59 -5.73
CA LYS A 149 2.62 -16.49 -4.27
C LYS A 149 1.47 -15.74 -3.61
N MET A 150 1.00 -14.64 -4.21
CA MET A 150 -0.14 -13.90 -3.69
C MET A 150 -1.45 -14.68 -3.80
N LYS A 151 -1.65 -15.40 -4.91
CA LYS A 151 -2.80 -16.30 -5.07
C LYS A 151 -2.81 -17.38 -3.98
N GLU A 152 -1.68 -18.03 -3.73
CA GLU A 152 -1.54 -19.04 -2.66
C GLU A 152 -1.88 -18.45 -1.29
N TYR A 153 -1.43 -17.22 -1.00
CA TYR A 153 -1.77 -16.53 0.24
C TYR A 153 -3.27 -16.24 0.37
N ILE A 154 -3.90 -15.77 -0.69
CA ILE A 154 -5.36 -15.51 -0.73
C ILE A 154 -6.13 -16.82 -0.58
N ASP A 155 -5.77 -17.86 -1.33
CA ASP A 155 -6.42 -19.17 -1.30
C ASP A 155 -6.25 -19.90 0.05
N SER A 156 -5.20 -19.55 0.83
CA SER A 156 -5.01 -20.10 2.17
C SER A 156 -6.08 -19.67 3.19
N GLY A 157 -6.93 -18.71 2.82
CA GLY A 157 -7.97 -18.15 3.69
C GLY A 157 -7.42 -17.17 4.76
N LYS A 158 -6.13 -16.83 4.71
CA LYS A 158 -5.51 -15.86 5.63
C LYS A 158 -5.65 -14.41 5.15
N SER A 159 -5.87 -14.20 3.86
CA SER A 159 -6.23 -12.90 3.33
C SER A 159 -7.67 -12.54 3.73
N THR A 160 -7.86 -11.33 4.20
CA THR A 160 -9.16 -10.85 4.69
C THR A 160 -9.97 -10.10 3.63
N ALA A 161 -9.34 -9.70 2.51
CA ALA A 161 -10.02 -9.07 1.39
C ALA A 161 -10.22 -10.04 0.22
N ARG A 162 -11.25 -9.78 -0.60
CA ARG A 162 -11.61 -10.60 -1.77
C ARG A 162 -11.03 -10.08 -3.09
N TYR A 163 -10.29 -8.97 -3.06
CA TYR A 163 -9.69 -8.35 -4.24
C TYR A 163 -8.22 -8.08 -4.02
N LEU A 164 -7.49 -7.99 -5.12
CA LEU A 164 -6.07 -7.71 -5.21
C LEU A 164 -5.87 -6.37 -5.88
N THR A 165 -5.02 -5.52 -5.33
CA THR A 165 -4.60 -4.28 -5.98
C THR A 165 -3.44 -4.58 -6.92
N LEU A 166 -3.49 -4.01 -8.13
CA LEU A 166 -2.40 -4.09 -9.09
C LEU A 166 -1.75 -2.72 -9.22
N ALA A 167 -0.51 -2.60 -8.85
CA ALA A 167 0.24 -1.34 -8.93
C ALA A 167 1.29 -1.41 -10.04
N THR A 168 1.30 -0.49 -10.95
CA THR A 168 0.28 0.50 -11.29
C THR A 168 0.23 0.62 -12.80
N TRP A 169 -0.93 0.87 -13.37
CA TRP A 169 -1.12 0.87 -14.82
C TRP A 169 -0.41 2.02 -15.54
N ASN A 170 -0.26 3.16 -14.88
CA ASN A 170 0.11 4.43 -15.54
C ASN A 170 1.08 5.30 -14.73
N GLU A 171 1.77 4.76 -13.76
CA GLU A 171 2.77 5.49 -12.97
C GLU A 171 4.16 5.35 -13.61
N TRP A 172 4.28 5.82 -14.86
CA TRP A 172 5.48 5.71 -15.70
C TRP A 172 6.75 6.27 -15.04
N THR A 173 6.61 7.31 -14.22
CA THR A 173 7.72 7.95 -13.51
C THR A 173 8.16 7.18 -12.25
N GLU A 174 7.54 6.05 -11.97
CA GLU A 174 7.88 5.11 -10.89
C GLU A 174 8.24 3.72 -11.44
N GLY A 175 8.51 3.62 -12.74
CA GLY A 175 8.95 2.40 -13.40
C GLY A 175 7.87 1.29 -13.48
N ASN A 176 6.61 1.67 -13.31
CA ASN A 176 5.49 0.75 -13.45
C ASN A 176 4.97 0.76 -14.89
N PHE A 177 5.53 -0.10 -15.74
CA PHE A 177 5.16 -0.26 -17.15
C PHE A 177 5.31 -1.71 -17.61
#